data_2d0c3c3ff501f3e1e1c8e3aae93a4823
#
_entry.id   2d0c3c3ff501f3e1e1c8e3aae93a4823
#
_cell.length_a   1.000
_cell.length_b   1.000
_cell.length_c   1.000
_cell.angle_alpha   90.00
_cell.angle_beta   90.00
_cell.angle_gamma   90.00
#
_symmetry.space_group_name_H-M   'P 1'
#
loop_
_entity.id
_entity.type
_entity.pdbx_description
1 polymer ?
#
loop_
_entity_poly.entity_id
_entity_poly.type
_entity_poly.pdbx_seq_one_letter_code
_entity_poly.pdbx_strand_id
1 'polypeptide(L)'
;MQGDPNPLKYTDIHNDVVASIVETGSNYYVALATALALTLICFFFPWFYQLYYGIGAAGMNHPGVWGTYLASFIFWIGLSHSGTLLSCVLHITNSSWRKAMYRSAEAMTLFSLVVAAMMVMVHVGRPWFIHWTLPYPNQMEMWPNFRSPLLFDVMAITTYITGSTVFIYMGSIPDFAAVRDRTRGWRNTMYSLLSLGWRGTDREWHRLHWAYTFLAVLIIPLAVSVHSIVSWDFAMSIVPALHHTIFAPYFVVGAIYSGTAGIVTVMFVLRKFMDFGEYITELHFDNLGKLLLVLSLLWSYINIVEVFTGFYSGASGETEALRYRLFGFYAPLYWEMITFCAVLPLLCAFKRFRTSFVPMLFLSIAINIGMYTERFLIVATSLSRQYLPDAWGLYVPSA
;
A
#
# COMPACT_ATOMS: atom_id res chain seq x y z
N MET A 1 33.14 9.78 -15.79
CA MET A 1 31.92 9.12 -16.30
C MET A 1 32.29 8.55 -17.66
N GLN A 2 32.65 7.28 -17.73
CA GLN A 2 32.79 6.59 -19.01
C GLN A 2 31.36 6.32 -19.49
N GLY A 3 30.96 6.92 -20.62
CA GLY A 3 29.69 6.65 -21.25
C GLY A 3 29.63 5.18 -21.65
N ASP A 4 28.45 4.57 -21.48
CA ASP A 4 28.17 3.20 -21.89
C ASP A 4 28.49 3.07 -23.38
N PRO A 5 29.33 2.10 -23.81
CA PRO A 5 29.77 1.97 -25.21
C PRO A 5 28.61 1.65 -26.17
N ASN A 6 27.43 1.35 -25.68
CA ASN A 6 26.23 1.09 -26.50
C ASN A 6 24.96 1.67 -25.82
N PRO A 7 24.69 2.97 -25.98
CA PRO A 7 23.50 3.57 -25.38
C PRO A 7 22.24 2.91 -25.94
N LEU A 8 21.35 2.39 -25.06
CA LEU A 8 20.07 1.80 -25.42
C LEU A 8 19.25 2.77 -26.30
N LYS A 9 18.86 2.31 -27.49
CA LYS A 9 18.00 3.09 -28.38
C LYS A 9 16.55 3.02 -27.92
N TYR A 10 15.79 4.08 -28.09
CA TYR A 10 14.37 4.08 -27.76
C TYR A 10 13.58 2.96 -28.45
N THR A 11 13.98 2.59 -29.67
CA THR A 11 13.39 1.47 -30.43
C THR A 11 13.61 0.13 -29.74
N ASP A 12 14.75 -0.10 -29.13
CA ASP A 12 15.08 -1.37 -28.46
C ASP A 12 14.28 -1.48 -27.17
N ILE A 13 14.27 -0.41 -26.36
CA ILE A 13 13.43 -0.32 -25.14
C ILE A 13 11.95 -0.58 -25.46
N HIS A 14 11.43 0.08 -26.50
CA HIS A 14 10.05 -0.09 -26.94
C HIS A 14 9.75 -1.53 -27.36
N ASN A 15 10.67 -2.15 -28.10
CA ASN A 15 10.52 -3.52 -28.57
C ASN A 15 10.49 -4.51 -27.40
N ASP A 16 11.41 -4.40 -26.47
CA ASP A 16 11.54 -5.31 -25.33
C ASP A 16 10.32 -5.22 -24.39
N VAL A 17 9.89 -3.99 -24.09
CA VAL A 17 8.71 -3.78 -23.23
C VAL A 17 7.44 -4.31 -23.91
N VAL A 18 7.22 -4.04 -25.19
CA VAL A 18 6.04 -4.53 -25.89
C VAL A 18 6.09 -6.05 -26.08
N ALA A 19 7.27 -6.61 -26.40
CA ALA A 19 7.46 -8.06 -26.50
C ALA A 19 7.11 -8.78 -25.20
N SER A 20 7.49 -8.24 -24.02
CA SER A 20 7.13 -8.82 -22.73
C SER A 20 5.61 -8.95 -22.48
N ILE A 21 4.80 -8.10 -23.15
CA ILE A 21 3.32 -8.13 -23.06
C ILE A 21 2.72 -9.03 -24.13
N VAL A 22 3.27 -9.03 -25.34
CA VAL A 22 2.71 -9.72 -26.49
C VAL A 22 3.16 -11.18 -26.56
N GLU A 23 4.43 -11.44 -26.22
CA GLU A 23 5.11 -12.74 -26.30
C GLU A 23 5.24 -13.39 -24.92
N THR A 24 4.12 -13.60 -24.26
CA THR A 24 4.09 -14.14 -22.89
C THR A 24 4.47 -15.62 -22.88
N GLY A 25 5.53 -15.99 -22.14
CA GLY A 25 5.99 -17.36 -22.02
C GLY A 25 5.07 -18.26 -21.16
N SER A 26 5.21 -19.57 -21.30
CA SER A 26 4.42 -20.56 -20.55
C SER A 26 4.58 -20.42 -19.01
N ASN A 27 5.76 -20.06 -18.55
CA ASN A 27 6.04 -19.86 -17.11
C ASN A 27 5.14 -18.76 -16.49
N TYR A 28 4.80 -17.73 -17.24
CA TYR A 28 3.86 -16.71 -16.78
C TYR A 28 2.46 -17.31 -16.53
N TYR A 29 1.95 -18.12 -17.46
CA TYR A 29 0.63 -18.74 -17.30
C TYR A 29 0.60 -19.74 -16.14
N VAL A 30 1.69 -20.47 -15.92
CA VAL A 30 1.82 -21.36 -14.75
C VAL A 30 1.83 -20.54 -13.46
N ALA A 31 2.60 -19.45 -13.39
CA ALA A 31 2.63 -18.57 -12.23
C ALA A 31 1.25 -17.92 -11.98
N LEU A 32 0.57 -17.45 -13.03
CA LEU A 32 -0.77 -16.90 -12.94
C LEU A 32 -1.79 -17.92 -12.45
N ALA A 33 -1.79 -19.13 -13.00
CA ALA A 33 -2.68 -20.21 -12.58
C ALA A 33 -2.45 -20.60 -11.12
N THR A 34 -1.17 -20.67 -10.70
CA THR A 34 -0.80 -20.94 -9.31
C THR A 34 -1.28 -19.84 -8.37
N ALA A 35 -1.08 -18.57 -8.74
CA ALA A 35 -1.55 -17.42 -7.96
C ALA A 35 -3.07 -17.41 -7.83
N LEU A 36 -3.80 -17.70 -8.92
CA LEU A 36 -5.26 -17.80 -8.91
C LEU A 36 -5.74 -18.95 -8.03
N ALA A 37 -5.11 -20.13 -8.12
CA ALA A 37 -5.45 -21.28 -7.26
C ALA A 37 -5.21 -20.96 -5.78
N LEU A 38 -4.08 -20.35 -5.44
CA LEU A 38 -3.79 -19.91 -4.07
C LEU A 38 -4.81 -18.87 -3.58
N THR A 39 -5.19 -17.92 -4.42
CA THR A 39 -6.21 -16.91 -4.07
C THR A 39 -7.58 -17.57 -3.81
N LEU A 40 -7.97 -18.53 -4.63
CA LEU A 40 -9.22 -19.28 -4.41
C LEU A 40 -9.20 -20.07 -3.12
N ILE A 41 -8.10 -20.77 -2.82
CA ILE A 41 -7.99 -21.63 -1.65
C ILE A 41 -7.79 -20.81 -0.37
N CYS A 42 -6.87 -19.83 -0.38
CA CYS A 42 -6.45 -19.12 0.84
C CYS A 42 -7.30 -17.87 1.14
N PHE A 43 -8.04 -17.36 0.18
CA PHE A 43 -8.89 -16.16 0.37
C PHE A 43 -10.37 -16.46 0.18
N PHE A 44 -10.80 -16.90 -0.99
CA PHE A 44 -12.23 -17.06 -1.27
C PHE A 44 -12.86 -18.20 -0.48
N PHE A 45 -12.20 -19.33 -0.32
CA PHE A 45 -12.75 -20.44 0.46
C PHE A 45 -12.92 -20.09 1.96
N PRO A 46 -11.93 -19.53 2.68
CA PRO A 46 -12.12 -19.03 4.03
C PRO A 46 -13.18 -17.93 4.13
N TRP A 47 -13.26 -17.05 3.14
CA TRP A 47 -14.29 -16.00 3.14
C TRP A 47 -15.69 -16.57 3.01
N PHE A 48 -15.93 -17.54 2.12
CA PHE A 48 -17.23 -18.25 2.04
C PHE A 48 -17.56 -19.01 3.32
N TYR A 49 -16.58 -19.64 3.95
CA TYR A 49 -16.73 -20.27 5.24
C TYR A 49 -17.20 -19.25 6.31
N GLN A 50 -16.54 -18.08 6.36
CA GLN A 50 -16.93 -16.99 7.24
C GLN A 50 -18.35 -16.46 6.95
N LEU A 51 -18.74 -16.33 5.67
CA LEU A 51 -20.09 -15.88 5.32
C LEU A 51 -21.17 -16.84 5.81
N TYR A 52 -20.85 -18.13 5.87
CA TYR A 52 -21.78 -19.15 6.35
C TYR A 52 -21.84 -19.20 7.89
N TYR A 53 -20.72 -19.22 8.58
CA TYR A 53 -20.64 -19.35 10.04
C TYR A 53 -20.62 -18.02 10.80
N GLY A 54 -20.44 -16.90 10.10
CA GLY A 54 -20.34 -15.57 10.68
C GLY A 54 -18.91 -15.15 10.98
N ILE A 55 -18.71 -13.86 11.27
CA ILE A 55 -17.40 -13.22 11.44
C ILE A 55 -16.61 -13.75 12.66
N GLY A 56 -17.32 -14.33 13.63
CA GLY A 56 -16.71 -14.98 14.79
C GLY A 56 -15.82 -16.17 14.43
N ALA A 57 -16.03 -16.81 13.26
CA ALA A 57 -15.18 -17.88 12.76
C ALA A 57 -13.74 -17.43 12.52
N ALA A 58 -13.53 -16.13 12.25
CA ALA A 58 -12.21 -15.52 12.10
C ALA A 58 -11.57 -15.06 13.43
N GLY A 59 -12.12 -15.49 14.58
CA GLY A 59 -11.65 -15.06 15.90
C GLY A 59 -12.03 -13.62 16.27
N MET A 60 -12.81 -12.93 15.43
CA MET A 60 -13.23 -11.55 15.67
C MET A 60 -14.46 -11.51 16.60
N ASN A 61 -14.18 -11.64 17.90
CA ASN A 61 -15.11 -11.51 18.99
C ASN A 61 -14.63 -10.39 19.92
N HIS A 62 -15.46 -9.97 20.87
CA HIS A 62 -15.04 -9.04 21.92
C HIS A 62 -13.82 -9.60 22.69
N PRO A 63 -12.75 -8.80 22.94
CA PRO A 63 -12.57 -7.38 22.58
C PRO A 63 -11.97 -7.14 21.16
N GLY A 64 -11.52 -8.14 20.47
CA GLY A 64 -10.79 -8.04 19.22
C GLY A 64 -11.68 -7.93 17.97
N VAL A 65 -12.73 -7.11 18.03
CA VAL A 65 -13.77 -6.99 16.98
C VAL A 65 -13.29 -6.49 15.63
N TRP A 66 -12.14 -5.84 15.57
CA TRP A 66 -11.57 -5.34 14.30
C TRP A 66 -10.52 -6.26 13.70
N GLY A 67 -9.82 -7.03 14.50
CA GLY A 67 -8.92 -8.12 14.13
C GLY A 67 -7.94 -7.83 12.99
N THR A 68 -7.49 -8.90 12.35
CA THR A 68 -6.52 -8.86 11.24
C THR A 68 -7.08 -8.21 9.97
N TYR A 69 -8.39 -8.18 9.76
CA TYR A 69 -8.97 -7.65 8.53
C TYR A 69 -8.79 -6.14 8.44
N LEU A 70 -8.99 -5.42 9.56
CA LEU A 70 -8.74 -3.98 9.59
C LEU A 70 -7.24 -3.67 9.49
N ALA A 71 -6.38 -4.43 10.17
CA ALA A 71 -4.93 -4.31 10.01
C ALA A 71 -4.48 -4.53 8.56
N SER A 72 -5.04 -5.54 7.88
CA SER A 72 -4.78 -5.80 6.47
C SER A 72 -5.28 -4.68 5.56
N PHE A 73 -6.47 -4.13 5.81
CA PHE A 73 -6.98 -2.98 5.08
C PHE A 73 -6.00 -1.79 5.17
N ILE A 74 -5.58 -1.42 6.39
CA ILE A 74 -4.68 -0.30 6.61
C ILE A 74 -3.33 -0.52 5.92
N PHE A 75 -2.80 -1.73 5.97
CA PHE A 75 -1.55 -2.09 5.31
C PHE A 75 -1.65 -1.94 3.79
N TRP A 76 -2.67 -2.54 3.17
CA TRP A 76 -2.83 -2.52 1.72
C TRP A 76 -3.17 -1.13 1.17
N ILE A 77 -3.98 -0.35 1.87
CA ILE A 77 -4.26 1.04 1.49
C ILE A 77 -2.99 1.90 1.60
N GLY A 78 -2.16 1.67 2.63
CA GLY A 78 -0.87 2.33 2.78
C GLY A 78 0.09 2.01 1.63
N LEU A 79 0.20 0.73 1.26
CA LEU A 79 1.01 0.28 0.14
C LEU A 79 0.57 0.95 -1.18
N SER A 80 -0.75 1.08 -1.38
CA SER A 80 -1.30 1.71 -2.58
C SER A 80 -0.97 3.20 -2.67
N HIS A 81 -1.06 3.94 -1.57
CA HIS A 81 -0.76 5.38 -1.55
C HIS A 81 0.68 5.68 -1.96
N SER A 82 1.61 4.86 -1.54
CA SER A 82 3.03 5.09 -1.81
C SER A 82 3.39 4.96 -3.28
N GLY A 83 2.80 4.03 -4.01
CA GLY A 83 3.13 3.82 -5.41
C GLY A 83 2.84 5.05 -6.28
N THR A 84 1.62 5.59 -6.19
CA THR A 84 1.25 6.83 -6.90
C THR A 84 1.98 8.05 -6.34
N LEU A 85 2.08 8.18 -5.01
CA LEU A 85 2.74 9.32 -4.39
C LEU A 85 4.20 9.43 -4.82
N LEU A 86 4.95 8.32 -4.78
CA LEU A 86 6.36 8.31 -5.20
C LEU A 86 6.49 8.61 -6.71
N SER A 87 5.61 8.04 -7.55
CA SER A 87 5.57 8.37 -8.98
C SER A 87 5.33 9.85 -9.22
N CYS A 88 4.36 10.46 -8.51
CA CYS A 88 4.03 11.87 -8.62
C CYS A 88 5.17 12.78 -8.13
N VAL A 89 5.74 12.51 -6.96
CA VAL A 89 6.85 13.30 -6.41
C VAL A 89 8.05 13.28 -7.34
N LEU A 90 8.44 12.10 -7.82
CA LEU A 90 9.56 11.96 -8.77
C LEU A 90 9.25 12.60 -10.13
N HIS A 91 7.98 12.69 -10.52
CA HIS A 91 7.58 13.39 -11.74
C HIS A 91 7.74 14.91 -11.59
N ILE A 92 7.22 15.49 -10.52
CA ILE A 92 7.26 16.93 -10.27
C ILE A 92 8.71 17.41 -10.05
N THR A 93 9.53 16.59 -9.37
CA THR A 93 10.96 16.88 -9.14
C THR A 93 11.85 16.58 -10.35
N ASN A 94 11.28 16.16 -11.49
CA ASN A 94 12.01 15.82 -12.72
C ASN A 94 13.16 14.80 -12.50
N SER A 95 12.96 13.84 -11.61
CA SER A 95 13.98 12.85 -11.28
C SER A 95 14.24 11.90 -12.44
N SER A 96 15.47 11.82 -12.92
CA SER A 96 15.86 11.04 -14.11
C SER A 96 15.65 9.53 -13.94
N TRP A 97 15.89 9.00 -12.74
CA TRP A 97 15.75 7.57 -12.41
C TRP A 97 14.29 7.09 -12.27
N ARG A 98 13.32 8.01 -12.28
CA ARG A 98 11.88 7.69 -12.26
C ARG A 98 11.45 6.77 -13.39
N LYS A 99 12.02 6.95 -14.60
CA LYS A 99 11.54 6.33 -15.84
C LYS A 99 11.48 4.80 -15.81
N ALA A 100 12.37 4.14 -15.08
CA ALA A 100 12.41 2.68 -14.98
C ALA A 100 11.42 2.09 -13.96
N MET A 101 10.87 2.91 -13.04
CA MET A 101 10.10 2.40 -11.91
C MET A 101 8.65 2.87 -11.82
N TYR A 102 8.32 4.02 -12.42
CA TYR A 102 7.02 4.66 -12.16
C TYR A 102 5.82 3.79 -12.57
N ARG A 103 5.91 3.07 -13.69
CA ARG A 103 4.82 2.18 -14.13
C ARG A 103 4.60 1.01 -13.17
N SER A 104 5.66 0.41 -12.67
CA SER A 104 5.55 -0.67 -11.69
C SER A 104 5.01 -0.18 -10.36
N ALA A 105 5.40 1.02 -9.94
CA ALA A 105 4.87 1.67 -8.74
C ALA A 105 3.37 1.99 -8.88
N GLU A 106 2.96 2.54 -10.02
CA GLU A 106 1.55 2.80 -10.35
C GLU A 106 0.72 1.51 -10.41
N ALA A 107 1.25 0.45 -11.03
CA ALA A 107 0.59 -0.85 -11.07
C ALA A 107 0.44 -1.45 -9.65
N MET A 108 1.48 -1.36 -8.82
CA MET A 108 1.41 -1.77 -7.40
C MET A 108 0.27 -1.03 -6.68
N THR A 109 0.10 0.28 -6.92
CA THR A 109 -1.03 1.05 -6.38
C THR A 109 -2.36 0.41 -6.73
N LEU A 110 -2.60 0.14 -8.01
CA LEU A 110 -3.90 -0.37 -8.46
C LEU A 110 -4.21 -1.73 -7.85
N PHE A 111 -3.26 -2.67 -7.86
CA PHE A 111 -3.46 -4.00 -7.28
C PHE A 111 -3.66 -3.94 -5.76
N SER A 112 -2.86 -3.16 -5.05
CA SER A 112 -3.00 -2.99 -3.60
C SER A 112 -4.34 -2.36 -3.22
N LEU A 113 -4.83 -1.42 -4.04
CA LEU A 113 -6.10 -0.75 -3.84
C LEU A 113 -7.29 -1.72 -3.99
N VAL A 114 -7.24 -2.63 -4.96
CA VAL A 114 -8.25 -3.68 -5.11
C VAL A 114 -8.27 -4.59 -3.88
N VAL A 115 -7.09 -5.01 -3.39
CA VAL A 115 -7.00 -5.84 -2.18
C VAL A 115 -7.53 -5.09 -0.96
N ALA A 116 -7.19 -3.81 -0.80
CA ALA A 116 -7.71 -2.98 0.30
C ALA A 116 -9.25 -2.88 0.26
N ALA A 117 -9.83 -2.64 -0.90
CA ALA A 117 -11.29 -2.60 -1.06
C ALA A 117 -11.95 -3.96 -0.73
N MET A 118 -11.33 -5.07 -1.11
CA MET A 118 -11.81 -6.41 -0.74
C MET A 118 -11.74 -6.65 0.77
N MET A 119 -10.71 -6.15 1.46
CA MET A 119 -10.60 -6.28 2.93
C MET A 119 -11.76 -5.56 3.64
N VAL A 120 -12.21 -4.41 3.15
CA VAL A 120 -13.40 -3.73 3.68
C VAL A 120 -14.64 -4.61 3.53
N MET A 121 -14.83 -5.23 2.37
CA MET A 121 -15.98 -6.11 2.13
C MET A 121 -15.99 -7.34 3.06
N VAL A 122 -14.81 -7.92 3.31
CA VAL A 122 -14.64 -9.05 4.23
C VAL A 122 -14.90 -8.62 5.67
N HIS A 123 -14.36 -7.45 6.06
CA HIS A 123 -14.47 -6.91 7.42
C HIS A 123 -15.92 -6.58 7.83
N VAL A 124 -16.74 -6.10 6.90
CA VAL A 124 -18.19 -5.86 7.15
C VAL A 124 -18.91 -7.15 7.55
N GLY A 125 -18.36 -8.32 7.25
CA GLY A 125 -18.90 -9.64 7.59
C GLY A 125 -20.08 -10.07 6.73
N ARG A 126 -20.97 -9.14 6.38
CA ARG A 126 -22.13 -9.33 5.48
C ARG A 126 -22.05 -8.34 4.31
N PRO A 127 -21.37 -8.67 3.19
CA PRO A 127 -21.08 -7.74 2.12
C PRO A 127 -22.30 -7.02 1.52
N TRP A 128 -23.47 -7.64 1.56
CA TRP A 128 -24.71 -7.03 1.08
C TRP A 128 -25.20 -5.84 1.92
N PHE A 129 -24.62 -5.62 3.11
CA PHE A 129 -24.88 -4.44 3.93
C PHE A 129 -23.86 -3.31 3.73
N ILE A 130 -22.90 -3.45 2.83
CA ILE A 130 -21.89 -2.42 2.58
C ILE A 130 -22.50 -1.08 2.17
N HIS A 131 -23.67 -1.08 1.55
CA HIS A 131 -24.41 0.14 1.21
C HIS A 131 -24.79 1.00 2.43
N TRP A 132 -24.78 0.43 3.65
CA TRP A 132 -25.06 1.20 4.88
C TRP A 132 -23.90 2.11 5.28
N THR A 133 -22.73 1.94 4.69
CA THR A 133 -21.59 2.85 4.87
C THR A 133 -21.77 4.15 4.08
N LEU A 134 -22.69 4.19 3.11
CA LEU A 134 -22.95 5.37 2.30
C LEU A 134 -23.76 6.41 3.11
N PRO A 135 -23.48 7.71 2.93
CA PRO A 135 -24.20 8.78 3.61
C PRO A 135 -25.57 9.02 2.96
N TYR A 136 -26.58 8.26 3.35
CA TYR A 136 -27.95 8.43 2.87
C TYR A 136 -28.95 8.24 4.02
N PRO A 137 -30.17 8.82 3.94
CA PRO A 137 -31.24 8.47 4.85
C PRO A 137 -31.60 6.98 4.68
N ASN A 138 -31.62 6.25 5.78
CA ASN A 138 -31.92 4.82 5.78
C ASN A 138 -33.36 4.56 6.20
N GLN A 139 -33.82 3.29 6.13
CA GLN A 139 -35.14 2.86 6.48
C GLN A 139 -35.51 3.09 7.97
N MET A 140 -34.51 3.33 8.82
CA MET A 140 -34.72 3.63 10.25
C MET A 140 -34.86 5.15 10.50
N GLU A 141 -34.94 5.96 9.44
CA GLU A 141 -35.04 7.43 9.49
C GLU A 141 -33.87 8.10 10.23
N MET A 142 -32.75 7.40 10.34
CA MET A 142 -31.53 7.92 10.95
C MET A 142 -30.66 8.59 9.89
N TRP A 143 -30.19 9.79 10.20
CA TRP A 143 -29.23 10.50 9.39
C TRP A 143 -27.80 10.08 9.70
N PRO A 144 -26.89 10.06 8.71
CA PRO A 144 -25.48 9.81 8.96
C PRO A 144 -24.91 10.80 9.97
N ASN A 145 -24.03 10.32 10.83
CA ASN A 145 -23.28 11.20 11.72
C ASN A 145 -22.13 11.87 10.93
N PHE A 146 -22.37 13.06 10.40
CA PHE A 146 -21.39 13.83 9.65
C PHE A 146 -20.15 14.26 10.46
N ARG A 147 -20.09 13.96 11.75
CA ARG A 147 -18.88 14.16 12.59
C ARG A 147 -18.05 12.88 12.71
N SER A 148 -18.53 11.75 12.22
CA SER A 148 -17.81 10.48 12.28
C SER A 148 -16.72 10.43 11.21
N PRO A 149 -15.46 10.04 11.55
CA PRO A 149 -14.40 9.78 10.56
C PRO A 149 -14.79 8.73 9.53
N LEU A 150 -15.53 7.69 9.94
CA LEU A 150 -16.00 6.61 9.06
C LEU A 150 -16.83 7.11 7.87
N LEU A 151 -17.55 8.23 8.02
CA LEU A 151 -18.25 8.84 6.90
C LEU A 151 -17.27 9.44 5.88
N PHE A 152 -16.22 10.12 6.39
CA PHE A 152 -15.19 10.70 5.53
C PHE A 152 -14.35 9.65 4.83
N ASP A 153 -14.17 8.46 5.41
CA ASP A 153 -13.46 7.35 4.78
C ASP A 153 -14.09 6.94 3.46
N VAL A 154 -15.41 6.81 3.41
CA VAL A 154 -16.11 6.44 2.18
C VAL A 154 -15.82 7.45 1.07
N MET A 155 -15.87 8.75 1.39
CA MET A 155 -15.58 9.83 0.44
C MET A 155 -14.11 9.83 0.04
N ALA A 156 -13.21 9.72 1.01
CA ALA A 156 -11.77 9.74 0.82
C ALA A 156 -11.30 8.57 -0.05
N ILE A 157 -11.71 7.35 0.29
CA ILE A 157 -11.35 6.13 -0.44
C ILE A 157 -11.91 6.17 -1.87
N THR A 158 -13.18 6.54 -2.04
CA THR A 158 -13.79 6.64 -3.38
C THR A 158 -13.08 7.68 -4.25
N THR A 159 -12.74 8.84 -3.70
CA THR A 159 -12.02 9.89 -4.40
C THR A 159 -10.61 9.42 -4.78
N TYR A 160 -9.93 8.71 -3.88
CA TYR A 160 -8.59 8.18 -4.14
C TYR A 160 -8.59 7.07 -5.19
N ILE A 161 -9.53 6.13 -5.12
CA ILE A 161 -9.71 5.09 -6.14
C ILE A 161 -9.92 5.72 -7.52
N THR A 162 -10.84 6.68 -7.61
CA THR A 162 -11.15 7.36 -8.86
C THR A 162 -9.95 8.15 -9.38
N GLY A 163 -9.35 8.98 -8.53
CA GLY A 163 -8.21 9.82 -8.90
C GLY A 163 -6.99 9.00 -9.34
N SER A 164 -6.64 7.96 -8.58
CA SER A 164 -5.52 7.08 -8.90
C SER A 164 -5.77 6.27 -10.19
N THR A 165 -6.98 5.76 -10.37
CA THR A 165 -7.34 5.03 -11.60
C THR A 165 -7.25 5.94 -12.82
N VAL A 166 -7.77 7.17 -12.75
CA VAL A 166 -7.68 8.14 -13.84
C VAL A 166 -6.22 8.51 -14.12
N PHE A 167 -5.42 8.74 -13.08
CA PHE A 167 -4.00 9.07 -13.21
C PHE A 167 -3.22 7.96 -13.92
N ILE A 168 -3.36 6.72 -13.47
CA ILE A 168 -2.69 5.55 -14.05
C ILE A 168 -3.17 5.32 -15.49
N TYR A 169 -4.49 5.39 -15.70
CA TYR A 169 -5.07 5.20 -17.02
C TYR A 169 -4.57 6.22 -18.03
N MET A 170 -4.57 7.50 -17.67
CA MET A 170 -4.04 8.56 -18.55
C MET A 170 -2.58 8.32 -18.91
N GLY A 171 -1.76 7.98 -17.93
CA GLY A 171 -0.38 7.64 -18.16
C GLY A 171 -0.21 6.44 -19.12
N SER A 172 -1.12 5.46 -19.07
CA SER A 172 -1.05 4.22 -19.84
C SER A 172 -1.62 4.32 -21.27
N ILE A 173 -2.27 5.42 -21.65
CA ILE A 173 -2.84 5.59 -23.01
C ILE A 173 -1.80 5.34 -24.11
N PRO A 174 -0.59 5.94 -24.09
CA PRO A 174 0.44 5.66 -25.08
C PRO A 174 0.91 4.20 -25.08
N ASP A 175 0.96 3.57 -23.88
CA ASP A 175 1.37 2.18 -23.73
C ASP A 175 0.35 1.25 -24.38
N PHE A 176 -0.95 1.49 -24.18
CA PHE A 176 -2.02 0.76 -24.85
C PHE A 176 -1.98 0.92 -26.38
N ALA A 177 -1.65 2.11 -26.86
CA ALA A 177 -1.49 2.34 -28.30
C ALA A 177 -0.30 1.55 -28.86
N ALA A 178 0.82 1.49 -28.15
CA ALA A 178 1.98 0.73 -28.55
C ALA A 178 1.69 -0.79 -28.66
N VAL A 179 0.92 -1.33 -27.72
CA VAL A 179 0.49 -2.75 -27.75
C VAL A 179 -0.55 -2.99 -28.84
N ARG A 180 -1.51 -2.05 -29.03
CA ARG A 180 -2.49 -2.10 -30.14
C ARG A 180 -1.82 -2.33 -31.49
N ASP A 181 -0.77 -1.56 -31.77
CA ASP A 181 -0.10 -1.56 -33.07
C ASP A 181 0.63 -2.89 -33.37
N ARG A 182 0.83 -3.74 -32.35
CA ARG A 182 1.48 -5.05 -32.45
C ARG A 182 0.57 -6.25 -32.19
N THR A 183 -0.71 -6.02 -31.90
CA THR A 183 -1.67 -7.09 -31.63
C THR A 183 -2.69 -7.22 -32.78
N ARG A 184 -3.36 -8.40 -32.85
CA ARG A 184 -4.41 -8.69 -33.82
C ARG A 184 -5.63 -9.30 -33.13
N GLY A 185 -6.76 -9.31 -33.83
CA GLY A 185 -8.00 -9.90 -33.33
C GLY A 185 -8.58 -9.15 -32.12
N TRP A 186 -9.15 -9.86 -31.17
CA TRP A 186 -9.84 -9.27 -30.02
C TRP A 186 -8.94 -8.39 -29.13
N ARG A 187 -7.65 -8.75 -29.04
CA ARG A 187 -6.64 -7.95 -28.29
C ARG A 187 -6.46 -6.57 -28.94
N ASN A 188 -6.38 -6.51 -30.27
CA ASN A 188 -6.29 -5.24 -30.99
C ASN A 188 -7.52 -4.36 -30.73
N THR A 189 -8.74 -4.94 -30.79
CA THR A 189 -9.97 -4.20 -30.52
C THR A 189 -10.01 -3.65 -29.10
N MET A 190 -9.61 -4.45 -28.11
CA MET A 190 -9.54 -4.03 -26.70
C MET A 190 -8.55 -2.89 -26.51
N TYR A 191 -7.32 -3.01 -27.03
CA TYR A 191 -6.31 -1.96 -26.91
C TYR A 191 -6.63 -0.71 -27.73
N SER A 192 -7.38 -0.85 -28.86
CA SER A 192 -7.89 0.29 -29.62
C SER A 192 -8.89 1.11 -28.80
N LEU A 193 -9.76 0.44 -28.07
CA LEU A 193 -10.69 1.11 -27.16
C LEU A 193 -9.96 1.81 -26.02
N LEU A 194 -9.03 1.11 -25.35
CA LEU A 194 -8.28 1.63 -24.22
C LEU A 194 -7.33 2.77 -24.59
N SER A 195 -6.83 2.81 -25.82
CA SER A 195 -5.93 3.87 -26.29
C SER A 195 -6.65 5.15 -26.71
N LEU A 196 -7.99 5.18 -26.71
CA LEU A 196 -8.81 6.36 -27.05
C LEU A 196 -8.43 7.02 -28.40
N GLY A 197 -7.97 6.24 -29.36
CA GLY A 197 -7.55 6.74 -30.69
C GLY A 197 -6.22 7.48 -30.69
N TRP A 198 -5.36 7.27 -29.68
CA TRP A 198 -4.03 7.86 -29.59
C TRP A 198 -3.18 7.58 -30.84
N ARG A 199 -2.59 8.65 -31.42
CA ARG A 199 -1.77 8.62 -32.64
C ARG A 199 -0.32 9.02 -32.42
N GLY A 200 0.02 9.54 -31.22
CA GLY A 200 1.37 9.96 -30.88
C GLY A 200 1.80 11.30 -31.48
N THR A 201 0.84 12.17 -31.82
CA THR A 201 1.15 13.52 -32.33
C THR A 201 1.73 14.42 -31.24
N ASP A 202 2.55 15.42 -31.60
CA ASP A 202 3.15 16.37 -30.65
C ASP A 202 2.08 17.07 -29.79
N ARG A 203 0.92 17.35 -30.40
CA ARG A 203 -0.20 17.98 -29.69
C ARG A 203 -0.79 17.05 -28.62
N GLU A 204 -0.90 15.76 -28.90
CA GLU A 204 -1.39 14.76 -27.94
C GLU A 204 -0.37 14.58 -26.80
N TRP A 205 0.92 14.47 -27.12
CA TRP A 205 1.97 14.38 -26.12
C TRP A 205 2.00 15.60 -25.20
N HIS A 206 1.86 16.83 -25.75
CA HIS A 206 1.82 18.05 -24.96
C HIS A 206 0.63 18.07 -24.00
N ARG A 207 -0.56 17.71 -24.49
CA ARG A 207 -1.78 17.63 -23.68
C ARG A 207 -1.69 16.58 -22.60
N LEU A 208 -1.17 15.39 -22.94
CA LEU A 208 -0.98 14.31 -21.98
C LEU A 208 -0.02 14.74 -20.87
N HIS A 209 1.12 15.32 -21.22
CA HIS A 209 2.10 15.80 -20.25
C HIS A 209 1.50 16.81 -19.28
N TRP A 210 0.75 17.79 -19.80
CA TRP A 210 0.07 18.80 -18.98
C TRP A 210 -0.96 18.16 -18.04
N ALA A 211 -1.82 17.31 -18.54
CA ALA A 211 -2.86 16.67 -17.77
C ALA A 211 -2.29 15.70 -16.73
N TYR A 212 -1.26 14.92 -17.09
CA TYR A 212 -0.56 14.02 -16.17
C TYR A 212 0.15 14.81 -15.04
N THR A 213 0.78 15.94 -15.36
CA THR A 213 1.39 16.82 -14.35
C THR A 213 0.35 17.44 -13.42
N PHE A 214 -0.78 17.89 -13.97
CA PHE A 214 -1.89 18.44 -13.18
C PHE A 214 -2.44 17.39 -12.20
N LEU A 215 -2.69 16.17 -12.68
CA LEU A 215 -3.15 15.07 -11.82
C LEU A 215 -2.09 14.68 -10.78
N ALA A 216 -0.80 14.67 -11.13
CA ALA A 216 0.26 14.39 -10.19
C ALA A 216 0.28 15.38 -9.01
N VAL A 217 0.06 16.67 -9.29
CA VAL A 217 -0.06 17.72 -8.25
C VAL A 217 -1.27 17.46 -7.35
N LEU A 218 -2.40 17.02 -7.90
CA LEU A 218 -3.62 16.73 -7.13
C LEU A 218 -3.51 15.45 -6.29
N ILE A 219 -2.86 14.42 -6.80
CA ILE A 219 -2.72 13.12 -6.10
C ILE A 219 -1.89 13.24 -4.82
N ILE A 220 -0.89 14.12 -4.77
CA ILE A 220 -0.03 14.26 -3.58
C ILE A 220 -0.85 14.64 -2.33
N PRO A 221 -1.56 15.79 -2.29
CA PRO A 221 -2.37 16.14 -1.14
C PRO A 221 -3.53 15.16 -0.92
N LEU A 222 -4.07 14.57 -1.99
CA LEU A 222 -5.13 13.58 -1.89
C LEU A 222 -4.65 12.32 -1.14
N ALA A 223 -3.50 11.76 -1.49
CA ALA A 223 -2.94 10.58 -0.82
C ALA A 223 -2.65 10.86 0.67
N VAL A 224 -2.08 12.04 0.97
CA VAL A 224 -1.81 12.45 2.36
C VAL A 224 -3.11 12.61 3.14
N SER A 225 -4.13 13.29 2.58
CA SER A 225 -5.40 13.53 3.28
C SER A 225 -6.17 12.24 3.52
N VAL A 226 -6.25 11.35 2.53
CA VAL A 226 -6.97 10.07 2.68
C VAL A 226 -6.35 9.22 3.80
N HIS A 227 -5.02 9.11 3.81
CA HIS A 227 -4.35 8.30 4.85
C HIS A 227 -4.44 8.94 6.24
N SER A 228 -4.51 10.27 6.31
CA SER A 228 -4.79 11.00 7.56
C SER A 228 -6.21 10.73 8.05
N ILE A 229 -7.22 10.72 7.15
CA ILE A 229 -8.62 10.42 7.50
C ILE A 229 -8.73 9.01 8.06
N VAL A 230 -8.17 8.00 7.39
CA VAL A 230 -8.15 6.61 7.89
C VAL A 230 -7.50 6.52 9.29
N SER A 231 -6.48 7.33 9.58
CA SER A 231 -5.86 7.36 10.89
C SER A 231 -6.79 7.94 11.98
N TRP A 232 -7.71 8.83 11.61
CA TRP A 232 -8.66 9.44 12.54
C TRP A 232 -9.72 8.49 13.05
N ASP A 233 -10.00 7.38 12.36
CA ASP A 233 -10.85 6.30 12.88
C ASP A 233 -10.33 5.77 14.21
N PHE A 234 -9.01 5.82 14.38
CA PHE A 234 -8.32 5.44 15.61
C PHE A 234 -8.16 6.63 16.55
N ALA A 235 -7.55 7.71 16.06
CA ALA A 235 -7.18 8.88 16.86
C ALA A 235 -8.39 9.59 17.50
N MET A 236 -9.57 9.51 16.91
CA MET A 236 -10.82 10.08 17.44
C MET A 236 -11.62 9.09 18.27
N SER A 237 -11.12 7.86 18.47
CA SER A 237 -11.77 6.88 19.34
C SER A 237 -11.51 7.22 20.82
N ILE A 238 -12.36 6.65 21.70
CA ILE A 238 -12.19 6.78 23.15
C ILE A 238 -11.34 5.64 23.75
N VAL A 239 -10.85 4.72 22.91
CA VAL A 239 -10.09 3.55 23.37
C VAL A 239 -8.66 3.97 23.77
N PRO A 240 -8.15 3.55 24.93
CA PRO A 240 -6.78 3.83 25.35
C PRO A 240 -5.75 3.37 24.31
N ALA A 241 -4.65 4.12 24.17
CA ALA A 241 -3.58 3.89 23.19
C ALA A 241 -4.02 3.91 21.70
N LEU A 242 -5.27 4.28 21.39
CA LEU A 242 -5.68 4.71 20.04
C LEU A 242 -5.84 6.22 19.96
N HIS A 243 -6.06 6.89 21.08
CA HIS A 243 -6.35 8.32 21.18
C HIS A 243 -5.09 9.18 21.07
N HIS A 244 -4.35 9.05 19.95
CA HIS A 244 -3.11 9.78 19.74
C HIS A 244 -3.23 10.77 18.55
N THR A 245 -2.94 12.05 18.79
CA THR A 245 -2.95 13.10 17.76
C THR A 245 -1.86 12.88 16.69
N ILE A 246 -0.79 12.17 17.02
CA ILE A 246 0.33 11.87 16.12
C ILE A 246 -0.03 10.84 15.03
N PHE A 247 -1.17 10.19 15.11
CA PHE A 247 -1.51 9.10 14.20
C PHE A 247 -1.62 9.54 12.74
N ALA A 248 -2.07 10.77 12.44
CA ALA A 248 -2.14 11.24 11.07
C ALA A 248 -0.76 11.25 10.37
N PRO A 249 0.27 11.95 10.87
CA PRO A 249 1.61 11.85 10.28
C PRO A 249 2.22 10.46 10.41
N TYR A 250 1.95 9.73 11.49
CA TYR A 250 2.45 8.37 11.70
C TYR A 250 1.99 7.41 10.60
N PHE A 251 0.71 7.41 10.30
CA PHE A 251 0.13 6.56 9.25
C PHE A 251 0.63 6.96 7.86
N VAL A 252 0.74 8.25 7.57
CA VAL A 252 1.25 8.72 6.26
C VAL A 252 2.71 8.30 6.07
N VAL A 253 3.57 8.51 7.06
CA VAL A 253 4.98 8.10 6.98
C VAL A 253 5.11 6.59 6.87
N GLY A 254 4.37 5.83 7.66
CA GLY A 254 4.32 4.38 7.59
C GLY A 254 3.85 3.85 6.23
N ALA A 255 2.85 4.51 5.61
CA ALA A 255 2.38 4.18 4.28
C ALA A 255 3.49 4.37 3.23
N ILE A 256 4.14 5.55 3.22
CA ILE A 256 5.24 5.83 2.28
C ILE A 256 6.40 4.86 2.50
N TYR A 257 6.68 4.51 3.74
CA TYR A 257 7.76 3.59 4.12
C TYR A 257 7.49 2.17 3.63
N SER A 258 6.34 1.58 3.96
CA SER A 258 5.95 0.24 3.52
C SER A 258 5.87 0.13 1.99
N GLY A 259 5.29 1.14 1.33
CA GLY A 259 5.19 1.11 -0.12
C GLY A 259 6.52 1.33 -0.83
N THR A 260 7.45 2.14 -0.28
CA THR A 260 8.81 2.24 -0.83
C THR A 260 9.52 0.89 -0.75
N ALA A 261 9.36 0.16 0.37
CA ALA A 261 9.87 -1.20 0.49
C ALA A 261 9.17 -2.16 -0.51
N GLY A 262 7.85 -2.05 -0.70
CA GLY A 262 7.11 -2.78 -1.72
C GLY A 262 7.65 -2.56 -3.13
N ILE A 263 7.97 -1.31 -3.49
CA ILE A 263 8.57 -0.98 -4.78
C ILE A 263 9.94 -1.67 -4.95
N VAL A 264 10.78 -1.71 -3.93
CA VAL A 264 12.06 -2.45 -3.98
C VAL A 264 11.83 -3.92 -4.31
N THR A 265 10.83 -4.55 -3.67
CA THR A 265 10.45 -5.95 -3.94
C THR A 265 10.00 -6.12 -5.40
N VAL A 266 9.10 -5.26 -5.89
CA VAL A 266 8.61 -5.32 -7.28
C VAL A 266 9.75 -5.12 -8.28
N MET A 267 10.61 -4.13 -8.05
CA MET A 267 11.77 -3.86 -8.92
C MET A 267 12.74 -5.04 -8.96
N PHE A 268 12.95 -5.75 -7.85
CA PHE A 268 13.76 -6.97 -7.83
C PHE A 268 13.12 -8.07 -8.67
N VAL A 269 11.82 -8.29 -8.53
CA VAL A 269 11.07 -9.30 -9.30
C VAL A 269 11.16 -9.01 -10.81
N LEU A 270 10.89 -7.77 -11.22
CA LEU A 270 10.99 -7.35 -12.62
C LEU A 270 12.40 -7.55 -13.18
N ARG A 271 13.42 -7.13 -12.42
CA ARG A 271 14.81 -7.31 -12.81
C ARG A 271 15.18 -8.77 -13.02
N LYS A 272 14.76 -9.66 -12.10
CA LYS A 272 15.21 -11.05 -12.06
C LYS A 272 14.40 -11.99 -12.94
N PHE A 273 13.09 -11.78 -13.04
CA PHE A 273 12.15 -12.72 -13.68
C PHE A 273 11.61 -12.22 -15.01
N MET A 274 11.72 -10.92 -15.30
CA MET A 274 11.26 -10.35 -16.58
C MET A 274 12.41 -9.79 -17.43
N ASP A 275 13.65 -10.08 -17.06
CA ASP A 275 14.86 -9.69 -17.80
C ASP A 275 15.09 -8.18 -17.96
N PHE A 276 14.49 -7.36 -17.08
CA PHE A 276 14.68 -5.91 -17.09
C PHE A 276 15.97 -5.46 -16.37
N GLY A 277 17.01 -6.31 -16.38
CA GLY A 277 18.27 -6.04 -15.70
C GLY A 277 19.03 -4.83 -16.24
N GLU A 278 18.90 -4.51 -17.53
CA GLU A 278 19.53 -3.36 -18.17
C GLU A 278 18.84 -2.04 -17.82
N TYR A 279 17.53 -2.07 -17.56
CA TYR A 279 16.72 -0.88 -17.22
C TYR A 279 16.71 -0.58 -15.73
N ILE A 280 16.72 -1.64 -14.90
CA ILE A 280 16.65 -1.56 -13.44
C ILE A 280 18.07 -1.77 -12.88
N THR A 281 18.81 -0.69 -12.72
CA THR A 281 20.24 -0.70 -12.35
C THR A 281 20.46 -0.50 -10.84
N GLU A 282 21.71 -0.61 -10.39
CA GLU A 282 22.12 -0.32 -9.01
C GLU A 282 21.74 1.10 -8.56
N LEU A 283 21.67 2.07 -9.48
CA LEU A 283 21.28 3.45 -9.19
C LEU A 283 19.87 3.53 -8.56
N HIS A 284 18.94 2.72 -9.07
CA HIS A 284 17.57 2.69 -8.57
C HIS A 284 17.53 2.14 -7.14
N PHE A 285 18.27 1.06 -6.86
CA PHE A 285 18.34 0.47 -5.53
C PHE A 285 19.08 1.37 -4.54
N ASP A 286 20.15 2.05 -4.97
CA ASP A 286 20.87 3.03 -4.13
C ASP A 286 19.96 4.20 -3.71
N ASN A 287 19.17 4.73 -4.65
CA ASN A 287 18.24 5.83 -4.35
C ASN A 287 17.07 5.38 -3.47
N LEU A 288 16.48 4.23 -3.76
CA LEU A 288 15.42 3.65 -2.92
C LEU A 288 15.95 3.31 -1.52
N GLY A 289 17.16 2.78 -1.41
CA GLY A 289 17.80 2.50 -0.12
C GLY A 289 18.07 3.75 0.72
N LYS A 290 18.46 4.87 0.08
CA LYS A 290 18.58 6.17 0.78
C LYS A 290 17.21 6.65 1.29
N LEU A 291 16.18 6.52 0.46
CA LEU A 291 14.83 6.89 0.86
C LEU A 291 14.32 6.01 2.00
N LEU A 292 14.55 4.69 1.95
CA LEU A 292 14.21 3.77 3.04
C LEU A 292 14.91 4.14 4.36
N LEU A 293 16.19 4.55 4.31
CA LEU A 293 16.91 4.99 5.50
C LEU A 293 16.27 6.23 6.11
N VAL A 294 15.95 7.25 5.31
CA VAL A 294 15.31 8.48 5.79
C VAL A 294 13.93 8.18 6.39
N LEU A 295 13.14 7.37 5.71
CA LEU A 295 11.80 7.00 6.17
C LEU A 295 11.85 6.16 7.45
N SER A 296 12.81 5.26 7.58
CA SER A 296 13.05 4.48 8.79
C SER A 296 13.38 5.38 10.00
N LEU A 297 14.27 6.37 9.83
CA LEU A 297 14.61 7.31 10.88
C LEU A 297 13.40 8.17 11.28
N LEU A 298 12.63 8.64 10.30
CA LEU A 298 11.43 9.43 10.56
C LEU A 298 10.35 8.60 11.26
N TRP A 299 10.12 7.38 10.78
CA TRP A 299 9.19 6.43 11.42
C TRP A 299 9.61 6.11 12.86
N SER A 300 10.90 5.85 13.09
CA SER A 300 11.45 5.59 14.41
C SER A 300 11.24 6.77 15.37
N TYR A 301 11.48 8.00 14.88
CA TYR A 301 11.23 9.21 15.65
C TYR A 301 9.76 9.30 16.09
N ILE A 302 8.83 9.09 15.16
CA ILE A 302 7.39 9.17 15.46
C ILE A 302 6.96 8.07 16.44
N ASN A 303 7.48 6.84 16.29
CA ASN A 303 7.21 5.74 17.22
C ASN A 303 7.72 6.05 18.65
N ILE A 304 8.91 6.60 18.76
CA ILE A 304 9.47 7.04 20.05
C ILE A 304 8.59 8.13 20.66
N VAL A 305 8.13 9.10 19.88
CA VAL A 305 7.25 10.18 20.36
C VAL A 305 5.91 9.62 20.83
N GLU A 306 5.31 8.67 20.10
CA GLU A 306 4.05 8.00 20.51
C GLU A 306 4.22 7.35 21.89
N VAL A 307 5.24 6.52 22.05
CA VAL A 307 5.51 5.83 23.31
C VAL A 307 5.84 6.82 24.45
N PHE A 308 6.67 7.81 24.15
CA PHE A 308 7.05 8.83 25.14
C PHE A 308 5.85 9.62 25.65
N THR A 309 5.02 10.13 24.74
CA THR A 309 3.83 10.93 25.12
C THR A 309 2.81 10.11 25.92
N GLY A 310 2.61 8.84 25.56
CA GLY A 310 1.71 7.95 26.28
C GLY A 310 2.16 7.69 27.74
N PHE A 311 3.46 7.50 27.99
CA PHE A 311 4.00 7.39 29.34
C PHE A 311 4.04 8.74 30.06
N TYR A 312 4.39 9.82 29.37
CA TYR A 312 4.48 11.16 29.95
C TYR A 312 3.11 11.70 30.39
N SER A 313 2.04 11.34 29.69
CA SER A 313 0.67 11.74 30.05
C SER A 313 0.26 11.28 31.45
N GLY A 314 0.80 10.16 31.93
CA GLY A 314 0.42 9.54 33.19
C GLY A 314 -0.99 8.97 33.24
N ALA A 315 -1.71 8.97 32.12
CA ALA A 315 -3.04 8.38 32.02
C ALA A 315 -2.96 6.86 32.19
N SER A 316 -3.64 6.33 33.22
CA SER A 316 -3.51 4.92 33.61
C SER A 316 -3.88 3.95 32.49
N GLY A 317 -4.95 4.21 31.75
CA GLY A 317 -5.37 3.37 30.64
C GLY A 317 -4.36 3.32 29.50
N GLU A 318 -3.78 4.46 29.11
CA GLU A 318 -2.75 4.52 28.06
C GLU A 318 -1.45 3.84 28.51
N THR A 319 -1.00 4.13 29.74
CA THR A 319 0.20 3.51 30.29
C THR A 319 0.09 1.99 30.37
N GLU A 320 -1.07 1.47 30.76
CA GLU A 320 -1.32 0.02 30.83
C GLU A 320 -1.34 -0.61 29.44
N ALA A 321 -1.99 -0.01 28.47
CA ALA A 321 -2.01 -0.51 27.09
C ALA A 321 -0.61 -0.51 26.46
N LEU A 322 0.21 0.53 26.74
CA LEU A 322 1.61 0.59 26.30
C LEU A 322 2.48 -0.45 26.99
N ARG A 323 2.33 -0.63 28.32
CA ARG A 323 3.06 -1.70 29.04
C ARG A 323 2.73 -3.07 28.48
N TYR A 324 1.46 -3.30 28.19
CA TYR A 324 1.03 -4.57 27.58
C TYR A 324 1.61 -4.79 26.19
N ARG A 325 1.74 -3.73 25.37
CA ARG A 325 2.37 -3.78 24.05
C ARG A 325 3.86 -4.06 24.15
N LEU A 326 4.57 -3.39 25.08
CA LEU A 326 6.03 -3.45 25.22
C LEU A 326 6.53 -4.69 25.97
N PHE A 327 5.78 -5.17 26.95
CA PHE A 327 6.23 -6.20 27.92
C PHE A 327 5.22 -7.33 28.14
N GLY A 328 4.01 -7.24 27.56
CA GLY A 328 2.95 -8.24 27.67
C GLY A 328 3.02 -9.31 26.57
N PHE A 329 1.87 -9.93 26.29
CA PHE A 329 1.75 -11.03 25.34
C PHE A 329 2.25 -10.67 23.92
N TYR A 330 2.04 -9.43 23.47
CA TYR A 330 2.43 -8.97 22.14
C TYR A 330 3.87 -8.42 22.09
N ALA A 331 4.62 -8.41 23.19
CA ALA A 331 5.99 -7.89 23.23
C ALA A 331 6.93 -8.49 22.16
N PRO A 332 6.92 -9.82 21.89
CA PRO A 332 7.75 -10.37 20.84
C PRO A 332 7.50 -9.76 19.46
N LEU A 333 6.24 -9.51 19.12
CA LEU A 333 5.85 -8.87 17.86
C LEU A 333 6.27 -7.40 17.83
N TYR A 334 6.17 -6.67 18.96
CA TYR A 334 6.63 -5.29 19.05
C TYR A 334 8.14 -5.18 18.81
N TRP A 335 8.93 -6.01 19.43
CA TRP A 335 10.39 -5.97 19.28
C TRP A 335 10.85 -6.51 17.91
N GLU A 336 10.11 -7.44 17.30
CA GLU A 336 10.30 -7.83 15.91
C GLU A 336 10.07 -6.63 14.98
N MET A 337 8.97 -5.93 15.12
CA MET A 337 8.64 -4.72 14.37
C MET A 337 9.75 -3.65 14.49
N ILE A 338 10.22 -3.37 15.70
CA ILE A 338 11.33 -2.41 15.93
C ILE A 338 12.60 -2.89 15.21
N THR A 339 12.91 -4.18 15.28
CA THR A 339 14.08 -4.73 14.60
C THR A 339 13.98 -4.57 13.08
N PHE A 340 12.83 -4.87 12.50
CA PHE A 340 12.64 -4.84 11.05
C PHE A 340 12.48 -3.42 10.50
N CYS A 341 11.84 -2.52 11.23
CA CYS A 341 11.54 -1.17 10.75
C CYS A 341 12.53 -0.09 11.22
N ALA A 342 13.25 -0.28 12.34
CA ALA A 342 14.19 0.70 12.86
C ALA A 342 15.66 0.24 12.75
N VAL A 343 15.97 -0.99 13.15
CA VAL A 343 17.36 -1.46 13.27
C VAL A 343 17.93 -1.91 11.92
N LEU A 344 17.27 -2.85 11.23
CA LEU A 344 17.78 -3.39 9.97
C LEU A 344 17.94 -2.33 8.87
N PRO A 345 17.06 -1.34 8.72
CA PRO A 345 17.20 -0.32 7.68
C PRO A 345 18.42 0.58 7.84
N LEU A 346 19.05 0.63 9.02
CA LEU A 346 20.31 1.34 9.25
C LEU A 346 21.45 0.78 8.38
N LEU A 347 21.35 -0.49 7.94
CA LEU A 347 22.28 -1.07 6.97
C LEU A 347 22.30 -0.31 5.65
N CYS A 348 21.21 0.41 5.33
CA CYS A 348 21.16 1.30 4.19
C CYS A 348 22.08 2.53 4.29
N ALA A 349 22.71 2.80 5.46
CA ALA A 349 23.78 3.79 5.56
C ALA A 349 25.01 3.40 4.70
N PHE A 350 25.23 2.10 4.50
CA PHE A 350 26.37 1.58 3.73
C PHE A 350 26.01 1.45 2.25
N LYS A 351 26.75 2.13 1.38
CA LYS A 351 26.53 2.08 -0.09
C LYS A 351 26.57 0.65 -0.63
N ARG A 352 27.52 -0.17 -0.17
CA ARG A 352 27.66 -1.58 -0.59
C ARG A 352 26.39 -2.40 -0.35
N PHE A 353 25.67 -2.11 0.73
CA PHE A 353 24.40 -2.77 1.02
C PHE A 353 23.28 -2.30 0.07
N ARG A 354 23.14 -0.98 -0.11
CA ARG A 354 22.10 -0.40 -0.99
C ARG A 354 22.22 -0.80 -2.46
N THR A 355 23.45 -1.01 -2.95
CA THR A 355 23.69 -1.46 -4.33
C THR A 355 23.59 -2.97 -4.52
N SER A 356 23.38 -3.73 -3.44
CA SER A 356 23.25 -5.19 -3.48
C SER A 356 21.79 -5.61 -3.57
N PHE A 357 21.37 -6.22 -4.68
CA PHE A 357 19.97 -6.51 -4.97
C PHE A 357 19.32 -7.49 -3.98
N VAL A 358 20.00 -8.60 -3.65
CA VAL A 358 19.48 -9.63 -2.76
C VAL A 358 19.33 -9.16 -1.32
N PRO A 359 20.33 -8.53 -0.68
CA PRO A 359 20.15 -7.93 0.64
C PRO A 359 19.03 -6.88 0.69
N MET A 360 18.87 -6.07 -0.35
CA MET A 360 17.79 -5.09 -0.45
C MET A 360 16.41 -5.75 -0.55
N LEU A 361 16.30 -6.89 -1.24
CA LEU A 361 15.07 -7.68 -1.26
C LEU A 361 14.70 -8.17 0.13
N PHE A 362 15.63 -8.82 0.85
CA PHE A 362 15.37 -9.31 2.20
C PHE A 362 14.99 -8.17 3.15
N LEU A 363 15.68 -7.05 3.07
CA LEU A 363 15.34 -5.87 3.85
C LEU A 363 13.93 -5.36 3.54
N SER A 364 13.56 -5.27 2.27
CA SER A 364 12.24 -4.77 1.86
C SER A 364 11.11 -5.68 2.34
N ILE A 365 11.31 -6.99 2.32
CA ILE A 365 10.36 -7.97 2.86
C ILE A 365 10.26 -7.83 4.39
N ALA A 366 11.40 -7.72 5.09
CA ALA A 366 11.43 -7.54 6.54
C ALA A 366 10.69 -6.25 6.95
N ILE A 367 10.94 -5.13 6.26
CA ILE A 367 10.21 -3.87 6.51
C ILE A 367 8.70 -4.07 6.33
N ASN A 368 8.26 -4.72 5.26
CA ASN A 368 6.83 -4.93 5.02
C ASN A 368 6.17 -5.86 6.07
N ILE A 369 6.89 -6.88 6.54
CA ILE A 369 6.44 -7.71 7.66
C ILE A 369 6.31 -6.85 8.93
N GLY A 370 7.34 -6.08 9.29
CA GLY A 370 7.30 -5.20 10.44
C GLY A 370 6.21 -4.12 10.37
N MET A 371 5.97 -3.55 9.19
CA MET A 371 4.89 -2.58 8.97
C MET A 371 3.50 -3.20 9.05
N TYR A 372 3.33 -4.46 8.62
CA TYR A 372 2.08 -5.20 8.84
C TYR A 372 1.89 -5.50 10.34
N THR A 373 2.93 -5.95 11.01
CA THR A 373 2.94 -6.20 12.45
C THR A 373 2.58 -4.93 13.24
N GLU A 374 3.08 -3.76 12.83
CA GLU A 374 2.71 -2.48 13.42
C GLU A 374 1.20 -2.23 13.36
N ARG A 375 0.57 -2.38 12.17
CA ARG A 375 -0.88 -2.19 12.01
C ARG A 375 -1.69 -3.17 12.85
N PHE A 376 -1.22 -4.41 12.90
CA PHE A 376 -1.81 -5.41 13.78
C PHE A 376 -1.70 -5.03 15.26
N LEU A 377 -0.52 -4.58 15.70
CA LEU A 377 -0.30 -4.18 17.09
C LEU A 377 -1.16 -2.97 17.50
N ILE A 378 -1.27 -1.94 16.65
CA ILE A 378 -2.13 -0.79 16.92
C ILE A 378 -3.56 -1.24 17.20
N VAL A 379 -4.11 -2.13 16.38
CA VAL A 379 -5.49 -2.61 16.52
C VAL A 379 -5.62 -3.59 17.68
N ALA A 380 -4.81 -4.64 17.71
CA ALA A 380 -4.98 -5.75 18.64
C ALA A 380 -4.66 -5.38 20.08
N THR A 381 -3.55 -4.65 20.34
CA THR A 381 -3.15 -4.31 21.70
C THR A 381 -4.09 -3.31 22.35
N SER A 382 -4.51 -2.30 21.61
CA SER A 382 -5.39 -1.26 22.14
C SER A 382 -6.79 -1.79 22.47
N LEU A 383 -7.36 -2.62 21.59
CA LEU A 383 -8.67 -3.26 21.85
C LEU A 383 -8.58 -4.29 22.98
N SER A 384 -7.42 -4.90 23.24
CA SER A 384 -7.23 -5.88 24.31
C SER A 384 -7.16 -5.25 25.70
N ARG A 385 -6.96 -3.94 25.80
CA ARG A 385 -6.79 -3.20 27.06
C ARG A 385 -7.62 -1.92 27.04
N GLN A 386 -8.91 -2.07 27.34
CA GLN A 386 -9.84 -0.97 27.48
C GLN A 386 -9.80 -0.38 28.89
N TYR A 387 -10.58 0.68 29.16
CA TYR A 387 -10.61 1.33 30.47
C TYR A 387 -11.08 0.42 31.61
N LEU A 388 -12.03 -0.48 31.32
CA LEU A 388 -12.57 -1.41 32.30
C LEU A 388 -11.86 -2.76 32.21
N PRO A 389 -11.28 -3.27 33.32
CA PRO A 389 -10.60 -4.57 33.34
C PRO A 389 -11.49 -5.75 32.90
N ASP A 390 -12.79 -5.68 33.15
CA ASP A 390 -13.76 -6.72 32.71
C ASP A 390 -13.84 -6.85 31.17
N ALA A 391 -13.46 -5.77 30.45
CA ALA A 391 -13.39 -5.78 28.99
C ALA A 391 -12.03 -6.24 28.45
N TRP A 392 -11.07 -6.57 29.31
CA TRP A 392 -9.75 -7.02 28.90
C TRP A 392 -9.81 -8.44 28.31
N GLY A 393 -9.04 -8.66 27.28
CA GLY A 393 -8.98 -9.95 26.63
C GLY A 393 -7.74 -10.09 25.76
N LEU A 394 -7.71 -11.16 25.01
CA LEU A 394 -6.67 -11.48 24.07
C LEU A 394 -7.27 -11.73 22.71
N TYR A 395 -6.75 -11.07 21.68
CA TYR A 395 -7.09 -11.40 20.30
C TYR A 395 -6.03 -12.33 19.73
N VAL A 396 -6.45 -13.51 19.30
CA VAL A 396 -5.64 -14.46 18.54
C VAL A 396 -6.39 -14.74 17.25
N PRO A 397 -5.80 -14.46 16.08
CA PRO A 397 -6.43 -14.83 14.81
C PRO A 397 -6.70 -16.34 14.78
N SER A 398 -7.88 -16.73 14.33
CA SER A 398 -8.14 -18.14 14.02
C SER A 398 -7.44 -18.54 12.72
N ALA A 399 -7.02 -19.81 12.65
CA ALA A 399 -6.39 -20.37 11.47
C ALA A 399 -7.38 -20.53 10.31
#